data_0ff8889611bde1b6f6ce7fb422e9d773
#
_entry.id   0ff8889611bde1b6f6ce7fb422e9d773
#
_cell.length_a   1.000
_cell.length_b   1.000
_cell.length_c   1.000
_cell.angle_alpha   90.00
_cell.angle_beta   90.00
_cell.angle_gamma   90.00
#
_symmetry.space_group_name_H-M   'P 1'
#
loop_
_entity.id
_entity.type
_entity.pdbx_description
1 polymer ?
#
loop_
_entity_poly.entity_id
_entity_poly.type
_entity_poly.pdbx_seq_one_letter_code
_entity_poly.pdbx_strand_id
1 'polypeptide(L)'
;MAGLTRYLVWLWREFKGEILVLPGRSILFFGAAALLALPLVVRHPYVLRVLTMSFIFAVFAASWDLISGFVGQLNLGHAIFFGVAAYTSALLNLHLGLPPALTIPLGAAASVLAGLAVGIPCLRLKGQYLSLATLAFPIILNGLLFLDIDLTGGELGVSGLSRLASSRLGEYYAAAVGALVLLLIMWKITDSKLGLIFHAIREDEIAARASGINTPLYKVLAFCLSGLFAGLAGGFYAHYMRIAGPSTLSVLTSFQPIIWVIFGGVATIYGAVVGVFVLFPLVEVLRVAPELRMLLYALCIVLVLRFMPEGLAPWVVDRLERECPRCKEHNAFTRRTCRVCGTPLAVPLEKGQAARGARSGSVPGTAEGGR
;
A
#
# COMPACT_ATOMS: atom_id res chain seq x y z
N MET A 1 -13.40 10.91 36.36
CA MET A 1 -13.35 9.47 35.99
C MET A 1 -14.50 9.03 35.08
N ALA A 2 -15.73 9.56 35.23
CA ALA A 2 -16.89 9.18 34.39
C ALA A 2 -16.78 9.54 32.88
N GLY A 3 -15.96 10.51 32.48
CA GLY A 3 -15.74 10.87 31.08
C GLY A 3 -14.87 9.86 30.33
N LEU A 4 -13.81 9.38 30.96
CA LEU A 4 -12.86 8.44 30.39
C LEU A 4 -13.51 7.05 30.16
N THR A 5 -14.33 6.61 31.09
CA THR A 5 -15.07 5.34 30.97
C THR A 5 -16.14 5.41 29.86
N ARG A 6 -16.84 6.53 29.69
CA ARG A 6 -17.77 6.73 28.57
C ARG A 6 -17.06 6.76 27.23
N TYR A 7 -15.89 7.41 27.15
CA TYR A 7 -15.07 7.45 25.94
C TYR A 7 -14.50 6.06 25.59
N LEU A 8 -14.05 5.29 26.59
CA LEU A 8 -13.59 3.91 26.39
C LEU A 8 -14.72 2.96 25.96
N VAL A 9 -15.91 3.11 26.55
CA VAL A 9 -17.09 2.31 26.14
C VAL A 9 -17.56 2.68 24.74
N TRP A 10 -17.52 3.97 24.39
CA TRP A 10 -17.83 4.42 23.02
C TRP A 10 -16.79 3.88 22.02
N LEU A 11 -15.49 4.02 22.30
CA LEU A 11 -14.41 3.43 21.51
C LEU A 11 -14.55 1.92 21.34
N TRP A 12 -14.94 1.21 22.41
CA TRP A 12 -15.15 -0.25 22.38
C TRP A 12 -16.38 -0.63 21.53
N ARG A 13 -17.44 0.17 21.55
CA ARG A 13 -18.63 -0.02 20.70
C ARG A 13 -18.31 0.23 19.22
N GLU A 14 -17.62 1.29 18.90
CA GLU A 14 -17.12 1.60 17.54
C GLU A 14 -16.19 0.48 17.05
N PHE A 15 -15.22 0.11 17.86
CA PHE A 15 -14.30 -0.98 17.58
C PHE A 15 -15.01 -2.31 17.30
N LYS A 16 -15.96 -2.67 18.16
CA LYS A 16 -16.75 -3.89 18.01
C LYS A 16 -17.70 -3.82 16.81
N GLY A 17 -18.27 -2.65 16.54
CA GLY A 17 -19.23 -2.44 15.44
C GLY A 17 -18.59 -2.35 14.06
N GLU A 18 -17.37 -1.80 13.96
CA GLU A 18 -16.71 -1.58 12.66
C GLU A 18 -15.65 -2.62 12.32
N ILE A 19 -14.86 -3.06 13.30
CA ILE A 19 -13.70 -3.93 13.05
C ILE A 19 -14.07 -5.41 13.16
N LEU A 20 -14.82 -5.81 14.21
CA LEU A 20 -15.13 -7.22 14.44
C LEU A 20 -16.32 -7.75 13.62
N VAL A 21 -17.13 -6.88 13.04
CA VAL A 21 -18.30 -7.27 12.25
C VAL A 21 -17.96 -7.61 10.81
N LEU A 22 -16.90 -6.99 10.25
CA LEU A 22 -16.44 -7.25 8.90
C LEU A 22 -15.24 -8.20 8.92
N PRO A 23 -15.33 -9.40 8.32
CA PRO A 23 -14.26 -10.39 8.37
C PRO A 23 -12.95 -9.88 7.75
N GLY A 24 -12.98 -9.07 6.69
CA GLY A 24 -11.80 -8.47 6.10
C GLY A 24 -11.03 -7.58 7.08
N ARG A 25 -11.73 -6.69 7.78
CA ARG A 25 -11.13 -5.81 8.81
C ARG A 25 -10.64 -6.59 10.03
N SER A 26 -11.36 -7.65 10.42
CA SER A 26 -10.94 -8.52 11.52
C SER A 26 -9.64 -9.26 11.20
N ILE A 27 -9.49 -9.81 9.99
CA ILE A 27 -8.27 -10.50 9.54
C ILE A 27 -7.08 -9.55 9.58
N LEU A 28 -7.23 -8.33 9.09
CA LEU A 28 -6.15 -7.32 9.14
C LEU A 28 -5.75 -6.97 10.57
N PHE A 29 -6.73 -6.80 11.46
CA PHE A 29 -6.46 -6.49 12.87
C PHE A 29 -5.74 -7.64 13.59
N PHE A 30 -6.25 -8.86 13.48
CA PHE A 30 -5.61 -10.03 14.08
C PHE A 30 -4.27 -10.35 13.43
N GLY A 31 -4.12 -10.13 12.13
CA GLY A 31 -2.85 -10.24 11.42
C GLY A 31 -1.80 -9.25 11.95
N ALA A 32 -2.18 -7.98 12.11
CA ALA A 32 -1.30 -6.96 12.69
C ALA A 32 -0.93 -7.29 14.14
N ALA A 33 -1.90 -7.72 14.97
CA ALA A 33 -1.66 -8.13 16.34
C ALA A 33 -0.73 -9.35 16.42
N ALA A 34 -0.92 -10.35 15.54
CA ALA A 34 -0.06 -11.52 15.45
C ALA A 34 1.37 -11.15 15.04
N LEU A 35 1.54 -10.24 14.07
CA LEU A 35 2.85 -9.73 13.68
C LEU A 35 3.54 -8.99 14.82
N LEU A 36 2.82 -8.18 15.61
CA LEU A 36 3.38 -7.52 16.79
C LEU A 36 3.77 -8.50 17.91
N ALA A 37 3.00 -9.58 18.10
CA ALA A 37 3.27 -10.60 19.09
C ALA A 37 4.35 -11.62 18.66
N LEU A 38 4.62 -11.74 17.38
CA LEU A 38 5.51 -12.77 16.80
C LEU A 38 6.93 -12.77 17.40
N PRO A 39 7.58 -11.64 17.70
CA PRO A 39 8.92 -11.62 18.30
C PRO A 39 8.98 -12.22 19.72
N LEU A 40 7.83 -12.35 20.41
CA LEU A 40 7.76 -12.98 21.74
C LEU A 40 7.97 -14.50 21.63
N VAL A 41 7.56 -15.09 20.49
CA VAL A 41 7.64 -16.54 20.22
C VAL A 41 8.85 -16.86 19.35
N VAL A 42 9.06 -16.12 18.27
CA VAL A 42 10.12 -16.35 17.28
C VAL A 42 11.22 -15.31 17.44
N ARG A 43 12.35 -15.74 18.03
CA ARG A 43 13.52 -14.86 18.25
C ARG A 43 14.62 -15.06 17.20
N HIS A 44 14.36 -15.81 16.13
CA HIS A 44 15.35 -16.08 15.10
C HIS A 44 15.74 -14.79 14.37
N PRO A 45 17.03 -14.39 14.33
CA PRO A 45 17.47 -13.10 13.82
C PRO A 45 17.11 -12.86 12.34
N TYR A 46 17.12 -13.91 11.54
CA TYR A 46 16.79 -13.85 10.12
C TYR A 46 15.31 -13.54 9.90
N VAL A 47 14.41 -14.20 10.64
CA VAL A 47 12.96 -13.95 10.55
C VAL A 47 12.62 -12.52 10.94
N LEU A 48 13.21 -12.03 12.03
CA LEU A 48 13.02 -10.65 12.47
C LEU A 48 13.51 -9.64 11.42
N ARG A 49 14.64 -9.93 10.76
CA ARG A 49 15.15 -9.10 9.69
C ARG A 49 14.18 -9.04 8.50
N VAL A 50 13.69 -10.19 8.03
CA VAL A 50 12.74 -10.28 6.90
C VAL A 50 11.47 -9.51 7.22
N LEU A 51 10.91 -9.67 8.42
CA LEU A 51 9.69 -8.96 8.82
C LEU A 51 9.91 -7.45 8.99
N THR A 52 11.05 -7.04 9.57
CA THR A 52 11.38 -5.61 9.67
C THR A 52 11.44 -4.95 8.30
N MET A 53 12.09 -5.61 7.34
CA MET A 53 12.12 -5.15 5.95
C MET A 53 10.72 -5.13 5.32
N SER A 54 9.89 -6.15 5.59
CA SER A 54 8.51 -6.18 5.10
C SER A 54 7.71 -4.98 5.60
N PHE A 55 7.87 -4.54 6.85
CA PHE A 55 7.20 -3.34 7.35
C PHE A 55 7.66 -2.07 6.61
N ILE A 56 8.97 -1.91 6.39
CA ILE A 56 9.53 -0.76 5.67
C ILE A 56 8.98 -0.73 4.23
N PHE A 57 9.04 -1.86 3.54
CA PHE A 57 8.58 -1.98 2.16
C PHE A 57 7.05 -1.93 2.04
N ALA A 58 6.28 -2.28 3.07
CA ALA A 58 4.83 -2.10 3.09
C ALA A 58 4.44 -0.61 3.05
N VAL A 59 5.14 0.24 3.79
CA VAL A 59 4.96 1.70 3.72
C VAL A 59 5.36 2.22 2.34
N PHE A 60 6.47 1.75 1.79
CA PHE A 60 6.96 2.12 0.47
C PHE A 60 6.00 1.70 -0.65
N ALA A 61 5.43 0.49 -0.60
CA ALA A 61 4.44 0.02 -1.55
C ALA A 61 3.12 0.79 -1.45
N ALA A 62 2.61 0.99 -0.23
CA ALA A 62 1.39 1.77 0.00
C ALA A 62 1.54 3.24 -0.45
N SER A 63 2.74 3.83 -0.32
CA SER A 63 3.01 5.17 -0.82
C SER A 63 2.96 5.27 -2.35
N TRP A 64 3.38 4.21 -3.06
CA TRP A 64 3.23 4.13 -4.51
C TRP A 64 1.76 3.97 -4.91
N ASP A 65 1.01 3.13 -4.20
CA ASP A 65 -0.41 2.93 -4.45
C ASP A 65 -1.23 4.22 -4.28
N LEU A 66 -0.84 5.08 -3.34
CA LEU A 66 -1.49 6.37 -3.11
C LEU A 66 -1.46 7.26 -4.36
N ILE A 67 -0.35 7.31 -5.11
CA ILE A 67 -0.25 8.12 -6.32
C ILE A 67 -0.73 7.36 -7.56
N SER A 68 -0.35 6.10 -7.72
CA SER A 68 -0.62 5.34 -8.93
C SER A 68 -1.96 4.60 -8.86
N GLY A 69 -2.30 4.04 -7.72
CA GLY A 69 -3.57 3.36 -7.48
C GLY A 69 -4.74 4.30 -7.28
N PHE A 70 -4.65 5.22 -6.32
CA PHE A 70 -5.78 6.10 -5.98
C PHE A 70 -5.97 7.27 -6.94
N VAL A 71 -4.89 7.90 -7.44
CA VAL A 71 -4.98 9.08 -8.33
C VAL A 71 -4.86 8.71 -9.80
N GLY A 72 -4.40 7.49 -10.11
CA GLY A 72 -4.22 7.04 -11.50
C GLY A 72 -2.99 7.63 -12.19
N GLN A 73 -2.04 8.21 -11.44
CA GLN A 73 -0.80 8.75 -11.99
C GLN A 73 0.30 7.68 -11.96
N LEU A 74 0.45 6.92 -13.02
CA LEU A 74 1.43 5.83 -13.07
C LEU A 74 2.86 6.37 -12.97
N ASN A 75 3.45 6.18 -11.78
CA ASN A 75 4.82 6.60 -11.45
C ASN A 75 5.76 5.39 -11.51
N LEU A 76 6.66 5.36 -12.51
CA LEU A 76 7.69 4.33 -12.64
C LEU A 76 9.03 4.73 -11.98
N GLY A 77 9.12 5.96 -11.47
CA GLY A 77 10.33 6.50 -10.85
C GLY A 77 10.25 6.58 -9.32
N HIS A 78 9.50 5.70 -8.66
CA HIS A 78 9.21 5.81 -7.23
C HIS A 78 10.45 5.72 -6.33
N ALA A 79 11.53 5.05 -6.79
CA ALA A 79 12.81 4.98 -6.09
C ALA A 79 13.44 6.36 -5.81
N ILE A 80 13.09 7.41 -6.57
CA ILE A 80 13.60 8.77 -6.30
C ILE A 80 13.28 9.21 -4.87
N PHE A 81 12.04 8.99 -4.42
CA PHE A 81 11.58 9.40 -3.09
C PHE A 81 12.29 8.63 -1.98
N PHE A 82 12.42 7.33 -2.18
CA PHE A 82 13.09 6.43 -1.26
C PHE A 82 14.58 6.73 -1.16
N GLY A 83 15.25 6.85 -2.30
CA GLY A 83 16.70 7.08 -2.38
C GLY A 83 17.11 8.48 -1.91
N VAL A 84 16.39 9.54 -2.32
CA VAL A 84 16.66 10.91 -1.85
C VAL A 84 16.59 10.98 -0.33
N ALA A 85 15.55 10.41 0.28
CA ALA A 85 15.43 10.40 1.73
C ALA A 85 16.52 9.56 2.40
N ALA A 86 16.85 8.40 1.84
CA ALA A 86 17.91 7.53 2.34
C ALA A 86 19.26 8.25 2.37
N TYR A 87 19.66 8.88 1.25
CA TYR A 87 20.91 9.64 1.17
C TYR A 87 20.89 10.89 2.05
N THR A 88 19.81 11.68 2.02
CA THR A 88 19.72 12.88 2.87
C THR A 88 19.82 12.51 4.34
N SER A 89 19.11 11.48 4.78
CA SER A 89 19.16 11.01 6.16
C SER A 89 20.55 10.51 6.54
N ALA A 90 21.22 9.79 5.63
CA ALA A 90 22.57 9.28 5.83
C ALA A 90 23.59 10.42 5.96
N LEU A 91 23.59 11.38 5.04
CA LEU A 91 24.52 12.51 5.03
C LEU A 91 24.34 13.40 6.27
N LEU A 92 23.10 13.70 6.65
CA LEU A 92 22.82 14.47 7.88
C LEU A 92 23.31 13.74 9.14
N ASN A 93 23.17 12.40 9.19
CA ASN A 93 23.66 11.63 10.31
C ASN A 93 25.19 11.62 10.41
N LEU A 94 25.89 11.45 9.29
CA LEU A 94 27.36 11.34 9.29
C LEU A 94 28.07 12.69 9.43
N HIS A 95 27.61 13.72 8.69
CA HIS A 95 28.30 15.02 8.68
C HIS A 95 27.87 15.93 9.85
N LEU A 96 26.61 15.86 10.26
CA LEU A 96 26.09 16.71 11.34
C LEU A 96 25.89 15.96 12.66
N GLY A 97 26.11 14.63 12.71
CA GLY A 97 25.94 13.84 13.91
C GLY A 97 24.50 13.79 14.42
N LEU A 98 23.52 14.14 13.60
CA LEU A 98 22.10 14.18 14.00
C LEU A 98 21.55 12.77 14.27
N PRO A 99 20.71 12.58 15.29
CA PRO A 99 20.13 11.27 15.58
C PRO A 99 19.09 10.86 14.52
N PRO A 100 18.83 9.54 14.34
CA PRO A 100 17.87 9.01 13.36
C PRO A 100 16.47 9.63 13.48
N ALA A 101 16.04 9.96 14.70
CA ALA A 101 14.75 10.60 14.97
C ALA A 101 14.58 11.96 14.27
N LEU A 102 15.66 12.68 13.98
CA LEU A 102 15.65 13.95 13.25
C LEU A 102 15.99 13.76 11.77
N THR A 103 16.95 12.88 11.44
CA THR A 103 17.40 12.70 10.06
C THR A 103 16.35 12.04 9.18
N ILE A 104 15.53 11.12 9.71
CA ILE A 104 14.46 10.47 8.96
C ILE A 104 13.37 11.47 8.52
N PRO A 105 12.78 12.30 9.41
CA PRO A 105 11.83 13.33 8.98
C PRO A 105 12.42 14.37 8.04
N LEU A 106 13.68 14.77 8.23
CA LEU A 106 14.36 15.69 7.33
C LEU A 106 14.61 15.08 5.95
N GLY A 107 14.99 13.79 5.89
CA GLY A 107 15.08 13.03 4.65
C GLY A 107 13.73 12.93 3.93
N ALA A 108 12.65 12.70 4.68
CA ALA A 108 11.30 12.70 4.13
C ALA A 108 10.89 14.08 3.60
N ALA A 109 11.27 15.17 4.26
CA ALA A 109 11.05 16.53 3.76
C ALA A 109 11.81 16.77 2.44
N ALA A 110 13.06 16.32 2.32
CA ALA A 110 13.81 16.36 1.06
C ALA A 110 13.12 15.54 -0.05
N SER A 111 12.53 14.40 0.30
CA SER A 111 11.74 13.59 -0.61
C SER A 111 10.46 14.31 -1.09
N VAL A 112 9.81 15.11 -0.24
CA VAL A 112 8.67 15.97 -0.64
C VAL A 112 9.14 17.02 -1.63
N LEU A 113 10.31 17.65 -1.43
CA LEU A 113 10.89 18.59 -2.39
C LEU A 113 11.20 17.91 -3.73
N ALA A 114 11.74 16.69 -3.71
CA ALA A 114 11.90 15.89 -4.92
C ALA A 114 10.55 15.60 -5.58
N GLY A 115 9.50 15.33 -4.78
CA GLY A 115 8.12 15.17 -5.26
C GLY A 115 7.58 16.40 -5.99
N LEU A 116 7.86 17.59 -5.48
CA LEU A 116 7.52 18.86 -6.15
C LEU A 116 8.33 19.03 -7.44
N ALA A 117 9.64 18.78 -7.40
CA ALA A 117 10.54 18.90 -8.54
C ALA A 117 10.13 17.97 -9.71
N VAL A 118 9.67 16.75 -9.40
CA VAL A 118 9.16 15.78 -10.39
C VAL A 118 7.71 16.08 -10.76
N GLY A 119 6.86 16.31 -9.78
CA GLY A 119 5.42 16.45 -9.95
C GLY A 119 5.05 17.66 -10.83
N ILE A 120 5.66 18.85 -10.60
CA ILE A 120 5.32 20.07 -11.33
C ILE A 120 5.57 19.94 -12.85
N PRO A 121 6.76 19.49 -13.34
CA PRO A 121 6.96 19.26 -14.77
C PRO A 121 6.02 18.16 -15.33
N CYS A 122 5.79 17.13 -14.54
CA CYS A 122 4.97 15.98 -14.94
C CYS A 122 3.47 16.32 -15.06
N LEU A 123 2.98 17.43 -14.49
CA LEU A 123 1.58 17.87 -14.65
C LEU A 123 1.17 18.08 -16.12
N ARG A 124 2.12 18.41 -16.98
CA ARG A 124 1.87 18.60 -18.44
C ARG A 124 1.80 17.32 -19.22
N LEU A 125 2.26 16.22 -18.63
CA LEU A 125 2.34 14.90 -19.26
C LEU A 125 1.12 14.06 -18.88
N LYS A 126 0.66 13.24 -19.82
CA LYS A 126 -0.48 12.33 -19.64
C LYS A 126 -0.11 10.90 -20.02
N GLY A 127 -0.75 9.94 -19.35
CA GLY A 127 -0.63 8.51 -19.69
C GLY A 127 0.83 8.04 -19.69
N GLN A 128 1.24 7.38 -20.77
CA GLN A 128 2.57 6.73 -20.90
C GLN A 128 3.75 7.72 -20.83
N TYR A 129 3.57 8.96 -21.31
CA TYR A 129 4.64 9.97 -21.24
C TYR A 129 4.99 10.36 -19.80
N LEU A 130 4.00 10.42 -18.92
CA LEU A 130 4.23 10.64 -17.49
C LEU A 130 5.08 9.51 -16.90
N SER A 131 4.74 8.28 -17.20
CA SER A 131 5.45 7.10 -16.67
C SER A 131 6.91 7.05 -17.12
N LEU A 132 7.18 7.32 -18.41
CA LEU A 132 8.54 7.37 -18.95
C LEU A 132 9.35 8.54 -18.36
N ALA A 133 8.73 9.70 -18.23
CA ALA A 133 9.39 10.86 -17.63
C ALA A 133 9.76 10.59 -16.16
N THR A 134 8.85 10.01 -15.38
CA THR A 134 9.14 9.68 -13.97
C THR A 134 10.25 8.64 -13.83
N LEU A 135 10.37 7.68 -14.76
CA LEU A 135 11.42 6.67 -14.76
C LEU A 135 12.83 7.29 -14.98
N ALA A 136 12.92 8.38 -15.74
CA ALA A 136 14.20 9.03 -15.99
C ALA A 136 14.84 9.65 -14.73
N PHE A 137 14.04 10.14 -13.78
CA PHE A 137 14.54 10.85 -12.61
C PHE A 137 15.43 10.01 -11.69
N PRO A 138 15.07 8.80 -11.27
CA PRO A 138 15.96 7.99 -10.45
C PRO A 138 17.22 7.58 -11.21
N ILE A 139 17.19 7.40 -12.53
CA ILE A 139 18.35 7.10 -13.37
C ILE A 139 19.31 8.30 -13.39
N ILE A 140 18.78 9.51 -13.59
CA ILE A 140 19.58 10.74 -13.58
C ILE A 140 20.22 10.93 -12.20
N LEU A 141 19.43 10.83 -11.11
CA LEU A 141 19.96 10.98 -9.75
C LEU A 141 20.98 9.90 -9.41
N ASN A 142 20.77 8.67 -9.84
CA ASN A 142 21.75 7.60 -9.66
C ASN A 142 23.08 7.97 -10.35
N GLY A 143 23.02 8.51 -11.59
CA GLY A 143 24.21 9.00 -12.29
C GLY A 143 24.90 10.18 -11.57
N LEU A 144 24.12 11.09 -10.97
CA LEU A 144 24.66 12.23 -10.22
C LEU A 144 25.44 11.81 -8.96
N LEU A 145 25.12 10.66 -8.35
CA LEU A 145 25.88 10.15 -7.20
C LEU A 145 27.37 9.89 -7.51
N PHE A 146 27.70 9.66 -8.77
CA PHE A 146 29.07 9.40 -9.19
C PHE A 146 29.87 10.67 -9.51
N LEU A 147 29.24 11.85 -9.48
CA LEU A 147 29.96 13.12 -9.71
C LEU A 147 30.76 13.57 -8.50
N ASP A 148 30.23 13.28 -7.29
CA ASP A 148 30.91 13.63 -6.03
C ASP A 148 31.01 12.38 -5.16
N ILE A 149 32.09 11.61 -5.40
CA ILE A 149 32.32 10.34 -4.73
C ILE A 149 32.68 10.56 -3.24
N ASP A 150 33.34 11.66 -2.93
CA ASP A 150 33.74 11.98 -1.54
C ASP A 150 32.49 12.21 -0.64
N LEU A 151 31.45 12.79 -1.19
CA LEU A 151 30.21 13.04 -0.48
C LEU A 151 29.29 11.79 -0.46
N THR A 152 29.13 11.14 -1.60
CA THR A 152 28.11 10.10 -1.82
C THR A 152 28.61 8.68 -1.59
N GLY A 153 29.94 8.49 -1.49
CA GLY A 153 30.56 7.17 -1.43
C GLY A 153 30.57 6.40 -2.75
N GLY A 154 30.10 7.00 -3.85
CA GLY A 154 30.06 6.38 -5.19
C GLY A 154 29.32 5.04 -5.21
N GLU A 155 29.94 4.00 -5.79
CA GLU A 155 29.36 2.64 -5.87
C GLU A 155 29.11 1.99 -4.50
N LEU A 156 29.97 2.26 -3.52
CA LEU A 156 29.87 1.67 -2.19
C LEU A 156 28.76 2.32 -1.37
N GLY A 157 28.39 3.54 -1.74
CA GLY A 157 27.44 4.34 -0.97
C GLY A 157 27.99 4.79 0.38
N VAL A 158 27.15 5.43 1.14
CA VAL A 158 27.47 6.00 2.45
C VAL A 158 27.14 4.97 3.53
N SER A 159 28.12 4.55 4.34
CA SER A 159 27.98 3.52 5.37
C SER A 159 28.39 4.03 6.75
N GLY A 160 28.06 3.28 7.80
CA GLY A 160 28.44 3.64 9.17
C GLY A 160 27.36 4.44 9.94
N LEU A 161 26.14 4.48 9.44
CA LEU A 161 25.04 5.20 10.07
C LEU A 161 24.74 4.67 11.49
N SER A 162 24.28 5.58 12.35
CA SER A 162 23.81 5.25 13.67
C SER A 162 22.56 4.35 13.62
N ARG A 163 22.46 3.45 14.60
CA ARG A 163 21.31 2.53 14.70
C ARG A 163 20.05 3.27 15.15
N LEU A 164 18.90 2.76 14.72
CA LEU A 164 17.58 3.21 15.18
C LEU A 164 17.34 2.89 16.63
N ALA A 165 17.75 1.72 17.09
CA ALA A 165 17.62 1.26 18.45
C ALA A 165 18.84 0.42 18.87
N SER A 166 19.10 0.32 20.17
CA SER A 166 20.21 -0.45 20.73
C SER A 166 20.05 -1.97 20.59
N SER A 167 18.81 -2.45 20.40
CA SER A 167 18.52 -3.87 20.26
C SER A 167 17.78 -4.19 18.96
N ARG A 168 17.95 -5.41 18.44
CA ARG A 168 17.22 -5.90 17.24
C ARG A 168 15.71 -5.91 17.46
N LEU A 169 15.26 -6.24 18.66
CA LEU A 169 13.85 -6.18 19.03
C LEU A 169 13.32 -4.74 19.01
N GLY A 170 14.13 -3.78 19.47
CA GLY A 170 13.80 -2.36 19.39
C GLY A 170 13.66 -1.88 17.95
N GLU A 171 14.56 -2.29 17.05
CA GLU A 171 14.48 -1.97 15.61
C GLU A 171 13.23 -2.57 14.98
N TYR A 172 12.88 -3.82 15.33
CA TYR A 172 11.65 -4.47 14.85
C TYR A 172 10.40 -3.71 15.30
N TYR A 173 10.27 -3.41 16.60
CA TYR A 173 9.10 -2.70 17.11
C TYR A 173 9.02 -1.25 16.60
N ALA A 174 10.16 -0.58 16.42
CA ALA A 174 10.20 0.74 15.81
C ALA A 174 9.67 0.70 14.35
N ALA A 175 10.08 -0.31 13.57
CA ALA A 175 9.58 -0.52 12.20
C ALA A 175 8.09 -0.90 12.20
N ALA A 176 7.67 -1.84 13.04
CA ALA A 176 6.30 -2.33 13.09
C ALA A 176 5.31 -1.25 13.52
N VAL A 177 5.60 -0.54 14.62
CA VAL A 177 4.75 0.55 15.12
C VAL A 177 4.78 1.74 14.16
N GLY A 178 5.96 2.12 13.65
CA GLY A 178 6.10 3.18 12.65
C GLY A 178 5.30 2.87 11.38
N ALA A 179 5.45 1.67 10.83
CA ALA A 179 4.68 1.25 9.66
C ALA A 179 3.17 1.24 9.93
N LEU A 180 2.73 0.71 11.08
CA LEU A 180 1.32 0.68 11.44
C LEU A 180 0.73 2.10 11.51
N VAL A 181 1.42 3.02 12.17
CA VAL A 181 0.99 4.43 12.27
C VAL A 181 0.91 5.07 10.88
N LEU A 182 1.94 4.91 10.05
CA LEU A 182 1.97 5.50 8.70
C LEU A 182 0.90 4.90 7.79
N LEU A 183 0.70 3.58 7.83
CA LEU A 183 -0.36 2.90 7.07
C LEU A 183 -1.76 3.33 7.52
N LEU A 184 -1.99 3.51 8.82
CA LEU A 184 -3.26 4.03 9.34
C LEU A 184 -3.50 5.48 8.90
N ILE A 185 -2.46 6.32 8.87
CA ILE A 185 -2.57 7.69 8.36
C ILE A 185 -2.93 7.67 6.87
N MET A 186 -2.23 6.85 6.06
CA MET A 186 -2.53 6.71 4.62
C MET A 186 -3.94 6.19 4.40
N TRP A 187 -4.37 5.17 5.15
CA TRP A 187 -5.74 4.67 5.07
C TRP A 187 -6.77 5.75 5.41
N LYS A 188 -6.53 6.54 6.46
CA LYS A 188 -7.43 7.64 6.84
C LYS A 188 -7.46 8.76 5.79
N ILE A 189 -6.34 9.03 5.12
CA ILE A 189 -6.29 9.98 3.99
C ILE A 189 -7.14 9.47 2.83
N THR A 190 -6.99 8.20 2.46
CA THR A 190 -7.73 7.60 1.33
C THR A 190 -9.23 7.39 1.64
N ASP A 191 -9.62 7.24 2.90
CA ASP A 191 -11.01 7.15 3.34
C ASP A 191 -11.68 8.52 3.56
N SER A 192 -10.92 9.61 3.42
CA SER A 192 -11.39 10.99 3.59
C SER A 192 -11.92 11.61 2.29
N LYS A 193 -12.36 12.88 2.37
CA LYS A 193 -12.72 13.69 1.18
C LYS A 193 -11.57 13.78 0.15
N LEU A 194 -10.31 13.74 0.60
CA LEU A 194 -9.15 13.72 -0.30
C LEU A 194 -9.12 12.44 -1.13
N GLY A 195 -9.37 11.30 -0.52
CA GLY A 195 -9.44 10.02 -1.25
C GLY A 195 -10.56 9.99 -2.28
N LEU A 196 -11.73 10.56 -1.95
CA LEU A 196 -12.83 10.68 -2.89
C LEU A 196 -12.44 11.55 -4.11
N ILE A 197 -11.73 12.65 -3.88
CA ILE A 197 -11.23 13.53 -4.97
C ILE A 197 -10.19 12.77 -5.81
N PHE A 198 -9.30 12.00 -5.17
CA PHE A 198 -8.31 11.20 -5.88
C PHE A 198 -8.97 10.16 -6.80
N HIS A 199 -9.96 9.44 -6.31
CA HIS A 199 -10.74 8.51 -7.12
C HIS A 199 -11.47 9.21 -8.27
N ALA A 200 -12.08 10.36 -8.04
CA ALA A 200 -12.74 11.12 -9.09
C ALA A 200 -11.78 11.55 -10.21
N ILE A 201 -10.54 11.95 -9.86
CA ILE A 201 -9.49 12.29 -10.83
C ILE A 201 -9.03 11.06 -11.61
N ARG A 202 -8.96 9.89 -10.94
CA ARG A 202 -8.57 8.63 -11.56
C ARG A 202 -9.59 8.15 -12.59
N GLU A 203 -10.88 8.23 -12.27
CA GLU A 203 -11.96 7.77 -13.16
C GLU A 203 -12.09 8.66 -14.40
N ASP A 204 -12.21 9.97 -14.21
CA ASP A 204 -12.25 10.94 -15.31
C ASP A 204 -11.74 12.32 -14.85
N GLU A 205 -10.51 12.66 -15.28
CA GLU A 205 -9.90 13.96 -14.96
C GLU A 205 -10.67 15.13 -15.55
N ILE A 206 -11.29 14.95 -16.73
CA ILE A 206 -12.01 16.02 -17.44
C ILE A 206 -13.32 16.32 -16.70
N ALA A 207 -14.06 15.27 -16.34
CA ALA A 207 -15.30 15.40 -15.57
C ALA A 207 -15.05 15.98 -14.16
N ALA A 208 -13.98 15.54 -13.48
CA ALA A 208 -13.56 16.10 -12.19
C ALA A 208 -13.26 17.61 -12.29
N ARG A 209 -12.56 18.03 -13.36
CA ARG A 209 -12.26 19.44 -13.61
C ARG A 209 -13.52 20.25 -13.94
N ALA A 210 -14.43 19.69 -14.73
CA ALA A 210 -15.71 20.32 -15.05
C ALA A 210 -16.59 20.50 -13.79
N SER A 211 -16.43 19.63 -12.79
CA SER A 211 -17.10 19.73 -11.49
C SER A 211 -16.40 20.73 -10.52
N GLY A 212 -15.42 21.52 -11.00
CA GLY A 212 -14.73 22.53 -10.22
C GLY A 212 -13.54 22.04 -9.39
N ILE A 213 -13.11 20.78 -9.55
CA ILE A 213 -11.93 20.24 -8.85
C ILE A 213 -10.65 20.74 -9.52
N ASN A 214 -9.74 21.33 -8.73
CA ASN A 214 -8.41 21.74 -9.22
C ASN A 214 -7.50 20.50 -9.34
N THR A 215 -7.64 19.76 -10.44
CA THR A 215 -6.92 18.48 -10.65
C THR A 215 -5.40 18.61 -10.59
N PRO A 216 -4.73 19.68 -11.14
CA PRO A 216 -3.30 19.86 -10.98
C PRO A 216 -2.84 19.94 -9.52
N LEU A 217 -3.55 20.69 -8.68
CA LEU A 217 -3.22 20.84 -7.27
C LEU A 217 -3.26 19.49 -6.53
N TYR A 218 -4.33 18.72 -6.74
CA TYR A 218 -4.48 17.42 -6.09
C TYR A 218 -3.47 16.37 -6.60
N LYS A 219 -3.08 16.44 -7.86
CA LYS A 219 -2.00 15.59 -8.41
C LYS A 219 -0.65 15.91 -7.75
N VAL A 220 -0.27 17.20 -7.63
CA VAL A 220 0.95 17.60 -6.93
C VAL A 220 0.89 17.19 -5.47
N LEU A 221 -0.25 17.39 -4.81
CA LEU A 221 -0.43 16.95 -3.42
C LEU A 221 -0.22 15.45 -3.26
N ALA A 222 -0.71 14.64 -4.21
CA ALA A 222 -0.48 13.20 -4.21
C ALA A 222 1.00 12.85 -4.37
N PHE A 223 1.74 13.55 -5.25
CA PHE A 223 3.19 13.38 -5.38
C PHE A 223 3.92 13.72 -4.07
N CYS A 224 3.54 14.82 -3.40
CA CYS A 224 4.13 15.22 -2.12
C CYS A 224 3.83 14.22 -1.00
N LEU A 225 2.58 13.76 -0.89
CA LEU A 225 2.20 12.76 0.11
C LEU A 225 2.90 11.42 -0.13
N SER A 226 2.90 10.97 -1.38
CA SER A 226 3.62 9.77 -1.78
C SER A 226 5.11 9.87 -1.49
N GLY A 227 5.73 11.03 -1.83
CA GLY A 227 7.13 11.33 -1.52
C GLY A 227 7.40 11.35 -0.02
N LEU A 228 6.51 11.90 0.79
CA LEU A 228 6.63 11.93 2.25
C LEU A 228 6.70 10.51 2.83
N PHE A 229 5.73 9.66 2.49
CA PHE A 229 5.67 8.31 3.03
C PHE A 229 6.79 7.41 2.49
N ALA A 230 7.09 7.49 1.18
CA ALA A 230 8.22 6.79 0.60
C ALA A 230 9.56 7.26 1.21
N GLY A 231 9.68 8.55 1.48
CA GLY A 231 10.85 9.15 2.11
C GLY A 231 11.04 8.68 3.56
N LEU A 232 9.96 8.61 4.35
CA LEU A 232 10.01 8.03 5.70
C LEU A 232 10.49 6.57 5.66
N ALA A 233 9.99 5.77 4.71
CA ALA A 233 10.43 4.40 4.51
C ALA A 233 11.92 4.33 4.10
N GLY A 234 12.37 5.23 3.20
CA GLY A 234 13.76 5.29 2.73
C GLY A 234 14.75 5.69 3.81
N GLY A 235 14.43 6.72 4.60
CA GLY A 235 15.25 7.13 5.75
C GLY A 235 15.34 6.03 6.82
N PHE A 236 14.21 5.36 7.09
CA PHE A 236 14.17 4.23 8.02
C PHE A 236 15.02 3.06 7.51
N TYR A 237 14.93 2.74 6.20
CA TYR A 237 15.74 1.72 5.55
C TYR A 237 17.23 2.00 5.67
N ALA A 238 17.67 3.24 5.41
CA ALA A 238 19.08 3.62 5.48
C ALA A 238 19.67 3.37 6.88
N HIS A 239 19.00 3.78 7.94
CA HIS A 239 19.43 3.54 9.31
C HIS A 239 19.34 2.07 9.73
N TYR A 240 18.34 1.33 9.28
CA TYR A 240 18.21 -0.10 9.55
C TYR A 240 19.31 -0.92 8.89
N MET A 241 19.59 -0.64 7.60
CA MET A 241 20.68 -1.29 6.85
C MET A 241 22.05 -0.70 7.19
N ARG A 242 22.08 0.48 7.80
CA ARG A 242 23.28 1.27 8.12
C ARG A 242 24.10 1.64 6.89
N ILE A 243 23.44 1.74 5.74
CA ILE A 243 24.00 2.10 4.45
C ILE A 243 22.93 2.77 3.58
N ALA A 244 23.35 3.82 2.87
CA ALA A 244 22.60 4.39 1.75
C ALA A 244 23.48 4.26 0.50
N GLY A 245 23.03 3.47 -0.47
CA GLY A 245 23.79 3.19 -1.67
C GLY A 245 23.00 3.39 -2.96
N PRO A 246 23.65 3.39 -4.14
CA PRO A 246 23.00 3.60 -5.44
C PRO A 246 21.85 2.65 -5.72
N SER A 247 21.84 1.46 -5.09
CA SER A 247 20.74 0.50 -5.19
C SER A 247 19.39 1.06 -4.74
N THR A 248 19.37 2.05 -3.84
CA THR A 248 18.14 2.72 -3.37
C THR A 248 17.50 3.59 -4.44
N LEU A 249 18.25 4.03 -5.44
CA LEU A 249 17.82 4.81 -6.62
C LEU A 249 17.72 3.95 -7.89
N SER A 250 17.86 2.64 -7.77
CA SER A 250 17.83 1.76 -8.94
C SER A 250 16.43 1.65 -9.55
N VAL A 251 16.40 1.39 -10.85
CA VAL A 251 15.14 1.09 -11.59
C VAL A 251 14.44 -0.10 -10.96
N LEU A 252 15.17 -1.12 -10.52
CA LEU A 252 14.62 -2.30 -9.88
C LEU A 252 13.86 -1.93 -8.59
N THR A 253 14.41 -1.03 -7.78
CA THR A 253 13.75 -0.51 -6.57
C THR A 253 12.46 0.25 -6.91
N SER A 254 12.40 0.94 -8.05
CA SER A 254 11.16 1.58 -8.53
C SER A 254 10.08 0.57 -8.92
N PHE A 255 10.44 -0.57 -9.49
CA PHE A 255 9.47 -1.59 -9.92
C PHE A 255 8.97 -2.48 -8.78
N GLN A 256 9.71 -2.64 -7.70
CA GLN A 256 9.31 -3.46 -6.56
C GLN A 256 7.93 -3.10 -6.00
N PRO A 257 7.63 -1.84 -5.61
CA PRO A 257 6.32 -1.48 -5.08
C PRO A 257 5.19 -1.73 -6.08
N ILE A 258 5.45 -1.55 -7.38
CA ILE A 258 4.48 -1.80 -8.45
C ILE A 258 4.04 -3.26 -8.43
N ILE A 259 5.00 -4.17 -8.42
CA ILE A 259 4.76 -5.61 -8.42
C ILE A 259 3.97 -6.02 -7.17
N TRP A 260 4.37 -5.51 -5.99
CA TRP A 260 3.71 -5.83 -4.72
C TRP A 260 2.27 -5.33 -4.67
N VAL A 261 2.03 -4.11 -5.18
CA VAL A 261 0.68 -3.52 -5.18
C VAL A 261 -0.22 -4.22 -6.20
N ILE A 262 0.26 -4.51 -7.41
CA ILE A 262 -0.54 -5.24 -8.42
C ILE A 262 -0.90 -6.63 -7.92
N PHE A 263 0.05 -7.34 -7.29
CA PHE A 263 -0.20 -8.65 -6.71
C PHE A 263 -1.20 -8.58 -5.53
N GLY A 264 -1.04 -7.60 -4.67
CA GLY A 264 -1.84 -7.45 -3.45
C GLY A 264 -3.23 -6.87 -3.68
N GLY A 265 -3.37 -5.96 -4.65
CA GLY A 265 -4.60 -5.24 -5.00
C GLY A 265 -4.39 -3.73 -5.09
N VAL A 266 -4.58 -3.18 -6.28
CA VAL A 266 -4.41 -1.75 -6.59
C VAL A 266 -5.51 -0.91 -5.96
N ALA A 267 -5.18 0.31 -5.56
CA ALA A 267 -6.07 1.28 -4.87
C ALA A 267 -6.63 0.74 -3.54
N THR A 268 -5.83 -0.06 -2.85
CA THR A 268 -6.17 -0.57 -1.53
C THR A 268 -4.93 -0.60 -0.65
N ILE A 269 -4.90 0.24 0.40
CA ILE A 269 -3.73 0.30 1.30
C ILE A 269 -3.42 -1.08 1.91
N TYR A 270 -4.45 -1.84 2.30
CA TYR A 270 -4.27 -3.20 2.82
C TYR A 270 -3.76 -4.19 1.76
N GLY A 271 -4.12 -3.99 0.49
CA GLY A 271 -3.60 -4.79 -0.64
C GLY A 271 -2.09 -4.63 -0.79
N ALA A 272 -1.59 -3.39 -0.78
CA ALA A 272 -0.15 -3.12 -0.81
C ALA A 272 0.59 -3.85 0.34
N VAL A 273 0.03 -3.82 1.56
CA VAL A 273 0.60 -4.51 2.72
C VAL A 273 0.63 -6.02 2.51
N VAL A 274 -0.50 -6.63 2.11
CA VAL A 274 -0.60 -8.08 1.86
C VAL A 274 0.38 -8.49 0.77
N GLY A 275 0.47 -7.72 -0.33
CA GLY A 275 1.40 -8.00 -1.43
C GLY A 275 2.86 -8.07 -0.96
N VAL A 276 3.30 -7.12 -0.13
CA VAL A 276 4.65 -7.11 0.42
C VAL A 276 4.88 -8.27 1.38
N PHE A 277 3.96 -8.51 2.33
CA PHE A 277 4.12 -9.58 3.33
C PHE A 277 4.06 -10.98 2.74
N VAL A 278 3.52 -11.15 1.54
CA VAL A 278 3.55 -12.42 0.80
C VAL A 278 4.79 -12.51 -0.09
N LEU A 279 5.00 -11.52 -0.98
CA LEU A 279 6.04 -11.61 -2.00
C LEU A 279 7.46 -11.39 -1.47
N PHE A 280 7.67 -10.46 -0.52
CA PHE A 280 9.01 -10.19 -0.02
C PHE A 280 9.59 -11.38 0.77
N PRO A 281 8.90 -11.99 1.74
CA PRO A 281 9.37 -13.21 2.39
C PRO A 281 9.52 -14.39 1.40
N LEU A 282 8.63 -14.51 0.42
CA LEU A 282 8.73 -15.54 -0.62
C LEU A 282 10.05 -15.44 -1.39
N VAL A 283 10.41 -14.24 -1.86
CA VAL A 283 11.68 -14.02 -2.56
C VAL A 283 12.89 -14.35 -1.66
N GLU A 284 12.78 -14.04 -0.37
CA GLU A 284 13.85 -14.31 0.58
C GLU A 284 14.00 -15.80 0.88
N VAL A 285 12.90 -16.55 0.97
CA VAL A 285 12.92 -18.01 1.10
C VAL A 285 13.47 -18.67 -0.17
N LEU A 286 13.09 -18.20 -1.35
CA LEU A 286 13.58 -18.70 -2.64
C LEU A 286 15.08 -18.41 -2.89
N ARG A 287 15.70 -17.64 -2.01
CA ARG A 287 17.16 -17.38 -2.05
C ARG A 287 18.01 -18.65 -1.87
N VAL A 288 17.42 -19.71 -1.34
CA VAL A 288 18.08 -21.02 -1.24
C VAL A 288 18.37 -21.63 -2.63
N ALA A 289 17.55 -21.30 -3.65
CA ALA A 289 17.73 -21.72 -5.03
C ALA A 289 17.86 -20.50 -5.97
N PRO A 290 19.04 -19.88 -6.06
CA PRO A 290 19.22 -18.59 -6.75
C PRO A 290 18.81 -18.63 -8.22
N GLU A 291 19.07 -19.75 -8.91
CA GLU A 291 18.80 -19.94 -10.34
C GLU A 291 17.30 -19.97 -10.64
N LEU A 292 16.52 -20.63 -9.76
CA LEU A 292 15.07 -20.77 -9.92
C LEU A 292 14.27 -19.61 -9.32
N ARG A 293 14.90 -18.79 -8.48
CA ARG A 293 14.23 -17.72 -7.72
C ARG A 293 13.42 -16.80 -8.60
N MET A 294 14.02 -16.25 -9.66
CA MET A 294 13.34 -15.31 -10.55
C MET A 294 12.20 -15.97 -11.34
N LEU A 295 12.41 -17.22 -11.77
CA LEU A 295 11.40 -17.97 -12.50
C LEU A 295 10.20 -18.29 -11.59
N LEU A 296 10.43 -18.79 -10.39
CA LEU A 296 9.36 -19.11 -9.44
C LEU A 296 8.61 -17.86 -8.98
N TYR A 297 9.32 -16.75 -8.77
CA TYR A 297 8.73 -15.46 -8.45
C TYR A 297 7.82 -14.95 -9.58
N ALA A 298 8.31 -14.96 -10.81
CA ALA A 298 7.52 -14.56 -11.97
C ALA A 298 6.31 -15.48 -12.17
N LEU A 299 6.49 -16.79 -12.03
CA LEU A 299 5.40 -17.77 -12.11
C LEU A 299 4.32 -17.51 -11.06
N CYS A 300 4.72 -17.23 -9.81
CA CYS A 300 3.78 -16.90 -8.73
C CYS A 300 2.93 -15.66 -9.08
N ILE A 301 3.57 -14.60 -9.60
CA ILE A 301 2.89 -13.38 -10.00
C ILE A 301 1.90 -13.67 -11.13
N VAL A 302 2.34 -14.36 -12.19
CA VAL A 302 1.48 -14.70 -13.35
C VAL A 302 0.28 -15.54 -12.92
N LEU A 303 0.48 -16.53 -12.05
CA LEU A 303 -0.61 -17.35 -11.54
C LEU A 303 -1.64 -16.54 -10.77
N VAL A 304 -1.18 -15.66 -9.85
CA VAL A 304 -2.11 -14.81 -9.09
C VAL A 304 -2.88 -13.86 -10.02
N LEU A 305 -2.21 -13.17 -10.92
CA LEU A 305 -2.88 -12.27 -11.86
C LEU A 305 -3.85 -13.00 -12.82
N ARG A 306 -3.56 -14.27 -13.15
CA ARG A 306 -4.44 -15.09 -14.03
C ARG A 306 -5.72 -15.53 -13.32
N PHE A 307 -5.65 -15.84 -12.01
CA PHE A 307 -6.78 -16.35 -11.23
C PHE A 307 -7.45 -15.27 -10.36
N MET A 308 -6.74 -14.20 -10.02
CA MET A 308 -7.17 -13.10 -9.17
C MET A 308 -6.83 -11.75 -9.80
N PRO A 309 -7.51 -11.34 -10.88
CA PRO A 309 -7.16 -10.15 -11.66
C PRO A 309 -7.25 -8.84 -10.86
N GLU A 310 -8.04 -8.80 -9.80
CA GLU A 310 -8.18 -7.64 -8.89
C GLU A 310 -7.11 -7.61 -7.79
N GLY A 311 -6.28 -8.67 -7.71
CA GLY A 311 -5.28 -8.86 -6.68
C GLY A 311 -5.75 -9.78 -5.55
N LEU A 312 -4.78 -10.22 -4.73
CA LEU A 312 -5.02 -11.22 -3.69
C LEU A 312 -5.97 -10.73 -2.58
N ALA A 313 -5.77 -9.50 -2.11
CA ALA A 313 -6.50 -9.00 -0.95
C ALA A 313 -7.97 -8.66 -1.26
N PRO A 314 -8.33 -7.94 -2.35
CA PRO A 314 -9.71 -7.77 -2.76
C PRO A 314 -10.42 -9.10 -3.01
N TRP A 315 -9.78 -10.05 -3.70
CA TRP A 315 -10.36 -11.37 -3.96
C TRP A 315 -10.73 -12.13 -2.68
N VAL A 316 -9.89 -12.04 -1.62
CA VAL A 316 -10.19 -12.64 -0.31
C VAL A 316 -11.37 -11.92 0.35
N VAL A 317 -11.37 -10.58 0.32
CA VAL A 317 -12.45 -9.77 0.94
C VAL A 317 -13.78 -10.04 0.25
N ASP A 318 -13.84 -10.07 -1.08
CA ASP A 318 -15.07 -10.32 -1.84
C ASP A 318 -15.67 -11.70 -1.59
N ARG A 319 -14.83 -12.69 -1.23
CA ARG A 319 -15.31 -14.00 -0.81
C ARG A 319 -15.87 -14.03 0.61
N LEU A 320 -15.40 -13.14 1.47
CA LEU A 320 -15.78 -13.08 2.87
C LEU A 320 -16.88 -12.05 3.15
N GLU A 321 -17.07 -11.08 2.25
CA GLU A 321 -18.02 -10.00 2.39
C GLU A 321 -18.97 -9.97 1.19
N ARG A 322 -20.18 -9.40 1.41
CA ARG A 322 -21.18 -9.17 0.36
C ARG A 322 -21.68 -7.74 0.44
N GLU A 323 -21.76 -7.10 -0.70
CA GLU A 323 -22.36 -5.77 -0.83
C GLU A 323 -23.89 -5.86 -0.83
N CYS A 324 -24.54 -4.99 -0.08
CA CYS A 324 -26.00 -4.92 -0.06
C CYS A 324 -26.51 -4.28 -1.36
N PRO A 325 -27.46 -4.90 -2.08
CA PRO A 325 -27.99 -4.37 -3.34
C PRO A 325 -28.74 -3.04 -3.17
N ARG A 326 -29.24 -2.72 -1.96
CA ARG A 326 -30.02 -1.51 -1.69
C ARG A 326 -29.19 -0.35 -1.17
N CYS A 327 -28.35 -0.57 -0.13
CA CYS A 327 -27.60 0.50 0.51
C CYS A 327 -26.09 0.42 0.25
N LYS A 328 -25.64 -0.57 -0.53
CA LYS A 328 -24.22 -0.82 -0.90
C LYS A 328 -23.28 -1.03 0.29
N GLU A 329 -23.80 -1.27 1.48
CA GLU A 329 -23.01 -1.52 2.68
C GLU A 329 -22.49 -2.95 2.68
N HIS A 330 -21.20 -3.12 3.07
CA HIS A 330 -20.56 -4.43 3.17
C HIS A 330 -21.09 -5.21 4.38
N ASN A 331 -21.36 -6.48 4.16
CA ASN A 331 -21.86 -7.41 5.16
C ASN A 331 -21.07 -8.71 5.11
N ALA A 332 -20.87 -9.35 6.26
CA ALA A 332 -20.23 -10.66 6.30
C ALA A 332 -21.05 -11.68 5.48
N PHE A 333 -20.36 -12.56 4.76
CA PHE A 333 -20.95 -13.60 3.89
C PHE A 333 -22.02 -14.45 4.62
N THR A 334 -21.84 -14.66 5.92
CA THR A 334 -22.74 -15.47 6.76
C THR A 334 -24.07 -14.78 7.09
N ARG A 335 -24.20 -13.47 6.85
CA ARG A 335 -25.44 -12.74 7.14
C ARG A 335 -26.50 -12.93 6.05
N ARG A 336 -27.74 -13.15 6.49
CA ARG A 336 -28.90 -13.27 5.60
C ARG A 336 -29.62 -11.94 5.36
N THR A 337 -29.42 -10.96 6.23
CA THR A 337 -30.00 -9.62 6.15
C THR A 337 -28.94 -8.55 6.33
N CYS A 338 -29.09 -7.42 5.62
CA CYS A 338 -28.20 -6.28 5.73
C CYS A 338 -28.22 -5.69 7.14
N ARG A 339 -27.02 -5.35 7.66
CA ARG A 339 -26.85 -4.77 9.01
C ARG A 339 -27.45 -3.36 9.15
N VAL A 340 -27.58 -2.62 8.04
CA VAL A 340 -28.00 -1.21 8.04
C VAL A 340 -29.47 -1.06 7.61
N CYS A 341 -29.85 -1.62 6.45
CA CYS A 341 -31.18 -1.41 5.90
C CYS A 341 -32.13 -2.60 6.06
N GLY A 342 -31.68 -3.72 6.65
CA GLY A 342 -32.49 -4.92 6.88
C GLY A 342 -32.89 -5.70 5.62
N THR A 343 -32.47 -5.24 4.42
CA THR A 343 -32.79 -5.92 3.16
C THR A 343 -32.22 -7.34 3.16
N PRO A 344 -32.97 -8.37 2.72
CA PRO A 344 -32.46 -9.72 2.62
C PRO A 344 -31.32 -9.76 1.62
N LEU A 345 -30.18 -10.30 2.05
CA LEU A 345 -29.01 -10.54 1.21
C LEU A 345 -29.24 -11.87 0.52
N ALA A 346 -29.43 -11.85 -0.81
CA ALA A 346 -29.68 -13.05 -1.60
C ALA A 346 -28.55 -14.08 -1.35
N VAL A 347 -28.90 -15.25 -0.85
CA VAL A 347 -28.02 -16.41 -0.86
C VAL A 347 -27.81 -16.75 -2.34
N PRO A 348 -26.58 -16.93 -2.86
CA PRO A 348 -26.41 -17.46 -4.20
C PRO A 348 -27.09 -18.83 -4.23
N LEU A 349 -28.16 -18.94 -4.99
CA LEU A 349 -28.71 -20.24 -5.32
C LEU A 349 -27.57 -21.03 -5.99
N GLU A 350 -27.23 -22.18 -5.45
CA GLU A 350 -26.34 -23.12 -6.13
C GLU A 350 -26.81 -23.25 -7.57
N LYS A 351 -25.84 -23.15 -8.53
CA LYS A 351 -26.12 -23.14 -9.99
C LYS A 351 -27.06 -24.26 -10.49
N GLY A 352 -27.43 -25.20 -9.63
CA GLY A 352 -28.38 -26.28 -9.91
C GLY A 352 -29.86 -25.98 -9.65
N GLN A 353 -30.19 -24.94 -8.88
CA GLN A 353 -31.61 -24.63 -8.54
C GLN A 353 -32.23 -23.57 -9.48
N ALA A 354 -31.43 -22.71 -10.09
CA ALA A 354 -31.92 -21.75 -11.08
C ALA A 354 -32.50 -22.42 -12.36
N ALA A 355 -32.00 -23.60 -12.71
CA ALA A 355 -32.51 -24.37 -13.85
C ALA A 355 -33.84 -25.11 -13.57
N ARG A 356 -34.21 -25.33 -12.30
CA ARG A 356 -35.48 -25.99 -11.94
C ARG A 356 -36.64 -24.99 -11.76
N GLY A 357 -36.39 -23.75 -11.34
CA GLY A 357 -37.41 -22.71 -11.22
C GLY A 357 -37.94 -22.17 -12.55
N ALA A 358 -37.13 -22.22 -13.60
CA ALA A 358 -37.52 -21.76 -14.94
C ALA A 358 -38.40 -22.76 -15.72
N ARG A 359 -38.53 -24.02 -15.25
CA ARG A 359 -39.34 -25.05 -15.91
C ARG A 359 -40.74 -25.24 -15.29
N SER A 360 -41.09 -24.57 -14.19
CA SER A 360 -42.40 -24.71 -13.54
C SER A 360 -43.33 -23.52 -13.73
N GLY A 361 -42.97 -22.53 -14.54
CA GLY A 361 -43.84 -21.41 -14.91
C GLY A 361 -44.56 -21.66 -16.23
N SER A 362 -45.41 -22.69 -16.29
CA SER A 362 -46.41 -22.81 -17.36
C SER A 362 -47.51 -21.75 -17.11
N VAL A 363 -47.57 -20.79 -18.01
CA VAL A 363 -48.61 -19.78 -18.08
C VAL A 363 -49.95 -20.50 -18.29
N PRO A 364 -51.00 -20.22 -17.48
CA PRO A 364 -52.36 -20.66 -17.77
C PRO A 364 -52.87 -19.87 -18.97
N GLY A 365 -53.39 -20.60 -19.96
CA GLY A 365 -53.90 -20.08 -21.21
C GLY A 365 -55.04 -19.06 -20.98
N THR A 366 -54.98 -17.99 -21.74
CA THR A 366 -56.10 -17.08 -22.03
C THR A 366 -57.13 -17.79 -22.89
N ALA A 367 -58.30 -18.08 -22.33
CA ALA A 367 -59.48 -18.53 -23.06
C ALA A 367 -59.96 -17.41 -23.98
N GLU A 368 -60.12 -17.71 -25.24
CA GLU A 368 -60.90 -16.97 -26.23
C GLU A 368 -62.37 -16.84 -25.79
N GLY A 369 -62.90 -15.67 -25.83
CA GLY A 369 -64.33 -15.37 -25.72
C GLY A 369 -64.69 -14.29 -26.74
N GLY A 370 -65.31 -14.73 -27.82
CA GLY A 370 -65.74 -13.92 -28.92
C GLY A 370 -66.92 -12.95 -28.62
N ARG A 371 -66.94 -11.89 -29.33
CA ARG A 371 -67.96 -11.31 -30.21
C ARG A 371 -67.44 -10.00 -30.75
#